data_86adf18900880a3544b12300d9004ea2
#
_entry.id   86adf18900880a3544b12300d9004ea2
#
_cell.length_a   1.000
_cell.length_b   1.000
_cell.length_c   1.000
_cell.angle_alpha   90.00
_cell.angle_beta   90.00
_cell.angle_gamma   90.00
#
_symmetry.space_group_name_H-M   'P 1'
#
loop_
_entity.id
_entity.type
_entity.pdbx_description
1 polymer ?
#
loop_
_entity_poly.entity_id
_entity_poly.type
_entity_poly.pdbx_seq_one_letter_code
_entity_poly.pdbx_strand_id
1 'polypeptide(L)'
;MPELPEVETTRRGVEPHCVGRVVTRVLVREPRLRWPVPDQLAALLAGQAIEAVERRAKYLLFRTQAGSLLVHLGMSGSLRLVDFDAPPGRHDHIDVLLDDGACLRYHDPRRFGCFLWLAAGEIHPLMVHLGPEPLSSEFDGQVLYQRSRGRK
;
A
#
# COMPACT_ATOMS: atom_id res chain seq x y z
N MET A 1 -15.74 6.06 -4.70
CA MET A 1 -14.37 6.23 -4.20
C MET A 1 -14.39 6.24 -2.68
N PRO A 2 -13.54 5.47 -2.04
CA PRO A 2 -13.49 5.53 -0.58
C PRO A 2 -13.12 6.92 -0.09
N GLU A 3 -13.81 7.36 0.93
CA GLU A 3 -13.57 8.65 1.53
C GLU A 3 -12.37 8.56 2.49
N LEU A 4 -11.82 9.72 2.88
CA LEU A 4 -10.70 9.75 3.81
C LEU A 4 -10.98 8.96 5.08
N PRO A 5 -12.16 9.05 5.72
CA PRO A 5 -12.43 8.23 6.91
C PRO A 5 -12.35 6.74 6.63
N GLU A 6 -12.79 6.29 5.45
CA GLU A 6 -12.74 4.88 5.10
C GLU A 6 -11.30 4.42 4.87
N VAL A 7 -10.48 5.26 4.26
CA VAL A 7 -9.07 4.93 4.03
C VAL A 7 -8.34 4.87 5.37
N GLU A 8 -8.63 5.79 6.26
CA GLU A 8 -8.02 5.79 7.59
C GLU A 8 -8.47 4.58 8.41
N THR A 9 -9.74 4.18 8.28
CA THR A 9 -10.23 2.98 8.94
C THR A 9 -9.48 1.74 8.43
N THR A 10 -9.26 1.67 7.13
CA THR A 10 -8.48 0.57 6.54
C THR A 10 -7.07 0.57 7.10
N ARG A 11 -6.41 1.73 7.14
CA ARG A 11 -5.06 1.83 7.67
C ARG A 11 -5.00 1.31 9.11
N ARG A 12 -5.93 1.77 9.94
CA ARG A 12 -5.96 1.36 11.35
C ARG A 12 -6.25 -0.14 11.51
N GLY A 13 -7.05 -0.68 10.60
CA GLY A 13 -7.39 -2.10 10.65
C GLY A 13 -6.25 -3.01 10.27
N VAL A 14 -5.40 -2.59 9.34
CA VAL A 14 -4.30 -3.45 8.88
C VAL A 14 -2.98 -3.18 9.61
N GLU A 15 -2.79 -1.97 10.13
CA GLU A 15 -1.50 -1.56 10.70
C GLU A 15 -1.00 -2.52 11.80
N PRO A 16 -1.79 -2.86 12.82
CA PRO A 16 -1.26 -3.70 13.90
C PRO A 16 -0.92 -5.12 13.45
N HIS A 17 -1.46 -5.54 12.31
CA HIS A 17 -1.21 -6.89 11.79
C HIS A 17 -0.07 -6.92 10.79
N CYS A 18 0.32 -5.77 10.26
CA CYS A 18 1.35 -5.68 9.23
C CYS A 18 2.70 -5.20 9.74
N VAL A 19 2.69 -4.27 10.69
CA VAL A 19 3.94 -3.69 11.19
C VAL A 19 4.75 -4.75 11.91
N GLY A 20 6.02 -4.86 11.53
CA GLY A 20 6.90 -5.87 12.08
C GLY A 20 6.86 -7.19 11.34
N ARG A 21 5.96 -7.35 10.37
CA ARG A 21 5.89 -8.59 9.60
C ARG A 21 6.74 -8.48 8.35
N VAL A 22 7.28 -9.60 7.91
CA VAL A 22 8.06 -9.68 6.68
C VAL A 22 7.16 -10.19 5.58
N VAL A 23 7.21 -9.55 4.43
CA VAL A 23 6.49 -10.01 3.24
C VAL A 23 7.22 -11.22 2.70
N THR A 24 6.54 -12.35 2.62
CA THR A 24 7.15 -13.57 2.09
C THR A 24 6.92 -13.73 0.60
N ARG A 25 5.78 -13.22 0.11
CA ARG A 25 5.45 -13.39 -1.30
C ARG A 25 4.36 -12.40 -1.68
N VAL A 26 4.37 -11.98 -2.94
CA VAL A 26 3.30 -11.15 -3.52
C VAL A 26 2.77 -11.88 -4.74
N LEU A 27 1.45 -12.10 -4.77
CA LEU A 27 0.77 -12.75 -5.88
C LEU A 27 -0.08 -11.72 -6.58
N VAL A 28 0.24 -11.44 -7.84
CA VAL A 28 -0.52 -10.49 -8.65
C VAL A 28 -1.32 -11.29 -9.66
N ARG A 29 -2.63 -11.42 -9.43
CA ARG A 29 -3.52 -12.16 -10.34
C ARG A 29 -3.99 -11.29 -11.48
N GLU A 30 -4.20 -9.98 -11.21
CA GLU A 30 -4.65 -9.06 -12.22
C GLU A 30 -3.82 -7.78 -12.12
N PRO A 31 -2.81 -7.60 -13.02
CA PRO A 31 -1.96 -6.41 -12.96
C PRO A 31 -2.59 -5.17 -13.60
N ARG A 32 -3.73 -5.33 -14.30
CA ARG A 32 -4.33 -4.22 -15.07
C ARG A 32 -5.26 -3.39 -14.20
N LEU A 33 -4.70 -2.70 -13.22
CA LEU A 33 -5.41 -1.71 -12.44
C LEU A 33 -5.38 -0.37 -13.18
N ARG A 34 -5.84 0.70 -12.55
CA ARG A 34 -5.81 2.02 -13.19
C ARG A 34 -4.42 2.35 -13.72
N TRP A 35 -3.41 2.10 -12.90
CA TRP A 35 -2.01 2.11 -13.32
C TRP A 35 -1.53 0.67 -13.25
N PRO A 36 -0.88 0.17 -14.30
CA PRO A 36 -0.43 -1.22 -14.26
C PRO A 36 0.47 -1.48 -13.05
N VAL A 37 0.29 -2.63 -12.44
CA VAL A 37 1.16 -3.04 -11.34
C VAL A 37 2.55 -3.27 -11.92
N PRO A 38 3.60 -2.63 -11.36
CA PRO A 38 4.95 -2.81 -11.91
C PRO A 38 5.38 -4.28 -11.85
N ASP A 39 6.04 -4.74 -12.90
CA ASP A 39 6.48 -6.12 -12.98
C ASP A 39 7.42 -6.48 -11.84
N GLN A 40 8.21 -5.52 -11.37
CA GLN A 40 9.19 -5.78 -10.33
C GLN A 40 8.62 -5.70 -8.91
N LEU A 41 7.36 -5.29 -8.76
CA LEU A 41 6.81 -5.05 -7.43
C LEU A 41 6.92 -6.26 -6.53
N ALA A 42 6.56 -7.44 -7.05
CA ALA A 42 6.60 -8.65 -6.23
C ALA A 42 8.02 -8.95 -5.75
N ALA A 43 9.01 -8.81 -6.63
CA ALA A 43 10.39 -9.07 -6.25
C ALA A 43 10.94 -8.01 -5.30
N LEU A 44 10.56 -6.74 -5.50
CA LEU A 44 11.04 -5.66 -4.66
C LEU A 44 10.47 -5.74 -3.25
N LEU A 45 9.23 -6.16 -3.12
CA LEU A 45 8.56 -6.20 -1.82
C LEU A 45 8.85 -7.50 -1.06
N ALA A 46 9.06 -8.60 -1.75
CA ALA A 46 9.31 -9.89 -1.09
C ALA A 46 10.60 -9.81 -0.27
N GLY A 47 10.52 -10.31 0.96
CA GLY A 47 11.64 -10.29 1.89
C GLY A 47 11.75 -9.00 2.70
N GLN A 48 10.92 -8.01 2.44
CA GLN A 48 10.98 -6.74 3.15
C GLN A 48 10.11 -6.78 4.40
N ALA A 49 10.61 -6.20 5.48
CA ALA A 49 9.81 -6.02 6.70
C ALA A 49 9.02 -4.72 6.57
N ILE A 50 7.75 -4.78 6.93
CA ILE A 50 6.90 -3.60 6.95
C ILE A 50 7.17 -2.84 8.24
N GLU A 51 7.70 -1.64 8.12
CA GLU A 51 8.09 -0.84 9.27
C GLU A 51 6.98 0.07 9.75
N ALA A 52 6.10 0.49 8.84
CA ALA A 52 5.01 1.39 9.18
C ALA A 52 3.95 1.31 8.10
N VAL A 53 2.72 1.62 8.49
CA VAL A 53 1.61 1.79 7.55
C VAL A 53 1.08 3.19 7.75
N GLU A 54 1.25 4.03 6.74
CA GLU A 54 0.93 5.44 6.81
C GLU A 54 -0.15 5.79 5.79
N ARG A 55 -0.84 6.88 6.04
CA ARG A 55 -1.80 7.42 5.09
C ARG A 55 -1.36 8.81 4.68
N ARG A 56 -1.42 9.07 3.38
CA ARG A 56 -1.26 10.43 2.87
C ARG A 56 -2.40 10.69 1.91
N ALA A 57 -3.30 11.60 2.27
CA ALA A 57 -4.56 11.81 1.56
C ALA A 57 -5.28 10.47 1.42
N LYS A 58 -5.61 10.05 0.22
CA LYS A 58 -6.31 8.77 -0.01
C LYS A 58 -5.36 7.64 -0.37
N TYR A 59 -4.06 7.84 -0.19
CA TYR A 59 -3.05 6.82 -0.45
C TYR A 59 -2.62 6.16 0.85
N LEU A 60 -2.36 4.87 0.78
CA LEU A 60 -1.74 4.12 1.86
C LEU A 60 -0.31 3.80 1.47
N LEU A 61 0.60 3.93 2.43
CA LEU A 61 2.01 3.66 2.22
C LEU A 61 2.44 2.59 3.21
N PHE A 62 2.89 1.46 2.69
CA PHE A 62 3.46 0.40 3.50
C PHE A 62 4.97 0.53 3.38
N ARG A 63 5.60 1.03 4.43
CA ARG A 63 7.01 1.43 4.40
C ARG A 63 7.92 0.28 4.70
N THR A 64 9.00 0.17 3.90
CA THR A 64 10.08 -0.79 4.13
C THR A 64 11.40 -0.06 3.97
N GLN A 65 12.51 -0.72 4.28
CA GLN A 65 13.83 -0.13 4.09
C GLN A 65 14.12 0.19 2.63
N ALA A 66 13.70 -0.66 1.72
CA ALA A 66 14.01 -0.49 0.31
C ALA A 66 13.11 0.52 -0.37
N GLY A 67 11.94 0.78 0.18
CA GLY A 67 10.96 1.67 -0.40
C GLY A 67 9.60 1.42 0.19
N SER A 68 8.56 1.83 -0.51
CA SER A 68 7.20 1.70 0.00
C SER A 68 6.26 1.13 -1.06
N LEU A 69 5.32 0.33 -0.59
CA LEU A 69 4.18 -0.05 -1.41
C LEU A 69 3.16 1.07 -1.32
N LEU A 70 2.80 1.64 -2.45
CA LEU A 70 1.81 2.71 -2.54
C LEU A 70 0.50 2.14 -3.03
N VAL A 71 -0.55 2.27 -2.22
CA VAL A 71 -1.86 1.71 -2.53
C VAL A 71 -2.90 2.81 -2.58
N HIS A 72 -3.71 2.81 -3.62
CA HIS A 72 -4.91 3.64 -3.72
C HIS A 72 -6.09 2.73 -3.95
N LEU A 73 -7.15 2.89 -3.17
CA LEU A 73 -8.28 1.96 -3.23
C LEU A 73 -9.24 2.22 -4.38
N GLY A 74 -9.09 3.36 -5.07
CA GLY A 74 -9.96 3.69 -6.18
C GLY A 74 -11.38 3.94 -5.71
N MET A 75 -12.35 3.50 -6.50
CA MET A 75 -13.75 3.71 -6.18
C MET A 75 -14.37 2.54 -5.42
N SER A 76 -13.86 1.35 -5.62
CA SER A 76 -14.48 0.14 -5.06
C SER A 76 -13.46 -0.79 -4.41
N GLY A 77 -12.22 -0.34 -4.27
CA GLY A 77 -11.18 -1.22 -3.73
C GLY A 77 -11.24 -1.33 -2.22
N SER A 78 -10.78 -2.45 -1.73
CA SER A 78 -10.62 -2.68 -0.30
C SER A 78 -9.40 -3.54 -0.05
N LEU A 79 -8.80 -3.35 1.12
CA LEU A 79 -7.73 -4.19 1.63
C LEU A 79 -8.21 -4.83 2.91
N ARG A 80 -8.01 -6.14 3.03
CA ARG A 80 -8.39 -6.83 4.26
C ARG A 80 -7.41 -7.95 4.53
N LEU A 81 -7.37 -8.36 5.78
CA LEU A 81 -6.53 -9.48 6.19
C LEU A 81 -7.36 -10.75 6.16
N VAL A 82 -6.81 -11.77 5.54
CA VAL A 82 -7.43 -13.10 5.46
C VAL A 82 -6.33 -14.12 5.70
N ASP A 83 -6.70 -15.38 5.90
CA ASP A 83 -5.71 -16.45 5.92
C ASP A 83 -5.19 -16.67 4.50
N PHE A 84 -3.91 -17.00 4.37
CA PHE A 84 -3.32 -17.14 3.05
C PHE A 84 -3.97 -18.26 2.23
N ASP A 85 -4.57 -19.25 2.89
CA ASP A 85 -5.23 -20.35 2.19
C ASP A 85 -6.70 -20.07 1.89
N ALA A 86 -7.22 -18.92 2.27
CA ALA A 86 -8.59 -18.56 1.92
C ALA A 86 -8.69 -18.43 0.39
N PRO A 87 -9.66 -19.09 -0.24
CA PRO A 87 -9.73 -19.05 -1.71
C PRO A 87 -10.05 -17.63 -2.18
N PRO A 88 -9.32 -17.15 -3.20
CA PRO A 88 -9.59 -15.81 -3.70
C PRO A 88 -10.87 -15.78 -4.51
N GLY A 89 -11.59 -14.66 -4.40
CA GLY A 89 -12.76 -14.41 -5.22
C GLY A 89 -12.37 -13.81 -6.57
N ARG A 90 -13.40 -13.55 -7.36
CA ARG A 90 -13.22 -13.09 -8.74
C ARG A 90 -12.45 -11.77 -8.84
N HIS A 91 -12.64 -10.88 -7.88
CA HIS A 91 -12.05 -9.55 -7.93
C HIS A 91 -10.93 -9.37 -6.90
N ASP A 92 -10.42 -10.46 -6.38
CA ASP A 92 -9.27 -10.43 -5.47
C ASP A 92 -8.00 -10.48 -6.30
N HIS A 93 -7.45 -9.31 -6.59
CA HIS A 93 -6.44 -9.16 -7.62
C HIS A 93 -5.02 -9.35 -7.13
N ILE A 94 -4.75 -9.02 -5.87
CA ILE A 94 -3.38 -9.06 -5.36
C ILE A 94 -3.41 -9.57 -3.93
N ASP A 95 -2.47 -10.47 -3.62
CA ASP A 95 -2.23 -10.93 -2.24
C ASP A 95 -0.81 -10.59 -1.84
N VAL A 96 -0.65 -10.01 -0.68
CA VAL A 96 0.64 -9.81 -0.04
C VAL A 96 0.69 -10.74 1.16
N LEU A 97 1.51 -11.78 1.07
CA LEU A 97 1.60 -12.80 2.11
C LEU A 97 2.62 -12.40 3.16
N LEU A 98 2.25 -12.54 4.42
CA LEU A 98 3.08 -12.16 5.54
C LEU A 98 3.64 -13.42 6.23
N ASP A 99 4.69 -13.22 7.01
CA ASP A 99 5.43 -14.33 7.60
C ASP A 99 4.69 -15.05 8.71
N ASP A 100 3.54 -14.53 9.15
CA ASP A 100 2.71 -15.21 10.15
C ASP A 100 1.56 -16.00 9.53
N GLY A 101 1.54 -16.12 8.21
CA GLY A 101 0.47 -16.85 7.50
C GLY A 101 -0.72 -16.00 7.13
N ALA A 102 -0.75 -14.73 7.52
CA ALA A 102 -1.81 -13.83 7.11
C ALA A 102 -1.55 -13.33 5.70
N CYS A 103 -2.62 -12.90 5.05
CA CYS A 103 -2.57 -12.37 3.70
C CYS A 103 -3.30 -11.05 3.66
N LEU A 104 -2.63 -10.04 3.16
CA LEU A 104 -3.25 -8.76 2.89
C LEU A 104 -3.81 -8.83 1.47
N ARG A 105 -5.12 -8.83 1.34
CA ARG A 105 -5.79 -9.12 0.06
C ARG A 105 -6.46 -7.87 -0.47
N TYR A 106 -6.14 -7.54 -1.72
CA TYR A 106 -6.70 -6.39 -2.41
C TYR A 106 -7.83 -6.83 -3.33
N HIS A 107 -9.02 -6.27 -3.10
CA HIS A 107 -10.24 -6.56 -3.83
C HIS A 107 -10.71 -5.29 -4.54
N ASP A 108 -10.97 -5.35 -5.84
CA ASP A 108 -11.35 -4.14 -6.58
C ASP A 108 -12.11 -4.51 -7.87
N PRO A 109 -13.45 -4.61 -7.81
CA PRO A 109 -14.21 -5.01 -8.99
C PRO A 109 -14.01 -4.09 -10.19
N ARG A 110 -13.79 -2.80 -9.97
CA ARG A 110 -13.69 -1.83 -11.06
C ARG A 110 -12.26 -1.57 -11.50
N ARG A 111 -11.27 -2.05 -10.74
CA ARG A 111 -9.86 -1.92 -11.07
C ARG A 111 -9.40 -0.47 -11.22
N PHE A 112 -9.97 0.43 -10.43
CA PHE A 112 -9.63 1.86 -10.46
C PHE A 112 -8.59 2.24 -9.42
N GLY A 113 -8.17 1.31 -8.59
CA GLY A 113 -7.12 1.56 -7.62
C GLY A 113 -5.73 1.34 -8.21
N CYS A 114 -4.72 1.37 -7.36
CA CYS A 114 -3.37 1.09 -7.81
C CYS A 114 -2.53 0.47 -6.71
N PHE A 115 -1.54 -0.30 -7.14
CA PHE A 115 -0.47 -0.87 -6.33
C PHE A 115 0.83 -0.52 -7.03
N LEU A 116 1.62 0.37 -6.45
CA LEU A 116 2.84 0.87 -7.08
C LEU A 116 3.99 0.81 -6.08
N TRP A 117 5.18 0.89 -6.61
CA TRP A 117 6.39 0.90 -5.79
C TRP A 117 6.99 2.30 -5.79
N LEU A 118 7.35 2.76 -4.60
CA LEU A 118 7.98 4.05 -4.41
C LEU A 118 9.33 3.77 -3.78
N ALA A 119 10.41 3.97 -4.53
CA ALA A 119 11.74 3.71 -4.00
C ALA A 119 12.05 4.65 -2.84
N ALA A 120 12.94 4.24 -1.96
CA ALA A 120 13.28 5.03 -0.80
C ALA A 120 13.74 6.42 -1.21
N GLY A 121 13.14 7.45 -0.61
CA GLY A 121 13.48 8.82 -0.92
C GLY A 121 12.73 9.43 -2.10
N GLU A 122 11.95 8.65 -2.81
CA GLU A 122 11.19 9.16 -3.96
C GLU A 122 9.81 9.64 -3.56
N ILE A 123 9.26 10.53 -4.38
CA ILE A 123 7.86 10.94 -4.29
C ILE A 123 7.20 10.54 -5.60
N HIS A 124 6.18 9.70 -5.52
CA HIS A 124 5.49 9.25 -6.72
C HIS A 124 4.80 10.44 -7.40
N PRO A 125 4.82 10.52 -8.75
CA PRO A 125 4.17 11.63 -9.44
C PRO A 125 2.72 11.85 -9.08
N LEU A 126 1.98 10.79 -8.77
CA LEU A 126 0.59 10.93 -8.37
C LEU A 126 0.42 11.69 -7.06
N MET A 127 1.46 11.84 -6.27
CA MET A 127 1.41 12.51 -4.98
C MET A 127 2.02 13.91 -5.01
N VAL A 128 2.55 14.33 -6.14
CA VAL A 128 3.26 15.61 -6.22
C VAL A 128 2.35 16.78 -5.87
N HIS A 129 1.09 16.70 -6.25
CA HIS A 129 0.16 17.81 -6.04
C HIS A 129 -0.54 17.78 -4.68
N LEU A 130 -0.25 16.79 -3.85
CA LEU A 130 -0.83 16.74 -2.53
C LEU A 130 -0.11 17.73 -1.63
N GLY A 131 -0.84 18.66 -1.06
CA GLY A 131 -0.26 19.56 -0.09
C GLY A 131 -0.03 18.85 1.24
N PRO A 132 0.37 19.58 2.27
CA PRO A 132 0.50 18.96 3.59
C PRO A 132 -0.82 18.36 4.02
N GLU A 133 -0.77 17.15 4.52
CA GLU A 133 -1.98 16.46 4.97
C GLU A 133 -2.36 16.98 6.34
N PRO A 134 -3.54 17.56 6.51
CA PRO A 134 -3.88 18.15 7.81
C PRO A 134 -3.87 17.15 8.95
N LEU A 135 -4.14 15.89 8.64
CA LEU A 135 -4.21 14.87 9.69
C LEU A 135 -2.91 14.08 9.83
N SER A 136 -1.85 14.49 9.14
CA SER A 136 -0.68 13.66 9.06
C SER A 136 0.51 14.33 9.71
N SER A 137 0.37 14.79 10.93
CA SER A 137 1.52 15.30 11.65
C SER A 137 2.62 14.27 11.77
N GLU A 138 2.25 13.02 11.65
CA GLU A 138 3.22 11.94 11.64
C GLU A 138 4.12 11.98 10.43
N PHE A 139 3.81 12.77 9.42
CA PHE A 139 4.71 12.94 8.28
C PHE A 139 5.76 14.00 8.53
N ASP A 140 5.68 14.71 9.60
CA ASP A 140 6.69 15.69 9.86
C ASP A 140 7.95 15.03 10.22
N GLY A 141 8.03 14.25 10.23
CA GLY A 141 9.25 13.72 10.36
C GLY A 141 9.97 13.63 9.10
N GLN A 142 9.40 13.85 8.72
CA GLN A 142 9.83 13.55 7.67
C GLN A 142 9.83 13.63 6.63
N VAL A 143 9.20 14.13 6.29
CA VAL A 143 8.94 13.91 5.38
C VAL A 143 9.23 13.74 4.54
N LEU A 144 8.73 13.74 4.46
CA LEU A 144 8.67 13.19 3.75
C LEU A 144 9.21 13.38 3.34
N TYR A 145 9.13 13.65 3.22
CA TYR A 145 9.24 13.47 2.70
C TYR A 145 9.76 13.90 2.40
N GLN A 146 9.74 14.46 2.30
CA GLN A 146 9.87 14.47 1.87
C GLN A 146 10.31 14.62 1.51
N ARG A 147 10.49 15.32 1.25
CA ARG A 147 10.56 15.11 0.80
C ARG A 147 11.26 14.88 0.63
N SER A 148 11.42 15.32 0.53
CA SER A 148 11.69 14.72 0.30
C SER A 148 12.25 14.69 0.30
N ARG A 149 12.75 15.16 0.13
CA ARG A 149 13.04 14.74 0.00
C ARG A 149 13.52 14.67 -0.22
N GLY A 150 13.71 15.66 -0.27
CA GLY A 150 13.88 15.29 -0.68
C GLY A 150 13.96 15.33 -0.84
N ARG A 151 14.02 15.67 -1.15
CA ARG A 151 13.72 15.26 -1.48
C ARG A 151 13.63 15.14 -1.62
N LYS A 152 13.74 15.74 -1.79
CA LYS A 152 13.31 15.30 -2.01
C LYS A 152 12.98 15.01 -1.97
#